data_9236204a691703e8a7b47aeff92039fd
#
_entry.id   9236204a691703e8a7b47aeff92039fd
#
_cell.length_a   1.000
_cell.length_b   1.000
_cell.length_c   1.000
_cell.angle_alpha   90.00
_cell.angle_beta   90.00
_cell.angle_gamma   90.00
#
_symmetry.space_group_name_H-M   'P 1'
#
loop_
_entity.id
_entity.type
_entity.pdbx_description
1 polymer ?
#
loop_
_entity_poly.entity_id
_entity_poly.type
_entity_poly.pdbx_seq_one_letter_code
_entity_poly.pdbx_strand_id
1 'polypeptide(L)'
;IIPLILEYRKIRKLKSTYIDALPKMVNPKTGRIHASFNQTGTATGRLSSSDPNLQNLPTKSEEGKEIRKAIVPQDPNWWFVFADYSQIELRI
;
A
#
# COMPACT_ATOMS: atom_id res chain seq x y z
N ILE A 1 1.52 -21.84 -21.14
CA ILE A 1 0.19 -21.36 -20.65
C ILE A 1 0.28 -20.97 -19.16
N ILE A 2 0.83 -21.82 -18.29
CA ILE A 2 0.90 -21.55 -16.83
C ILE A 2 1.58 -20.21 -16.49
N PRO A 3 2.77 -19.86 -17.03
CA PRO A 3 3.39 -18.56 -16.77
C PRO A 3 2.51 -17.38 -17.13
N LEU A 4 1.80 -17.45 -18.28
CA LEU A 4 0.89 -16.38 -18.70
C LEU A 4 -0.31 -16.22 -17.78
N ILE A 5 -0.83 -17.33 -17.23
CA ILE A 5 -1.91 -17.29 -16.24
C ILE A 5 -1.44 -16.64 -14.95
N LEU A 6 -0.24 -16.95 -14.49
CA LEU A 6 0.34 -16.36 -13.28
C LEU A 6 0.58 -14.86 -13.46
N GLU A 7 1.11 -14.45 -14.60
CA GLU A 7 1.32 -13.05 -14.95
C GLU A 7 -0.02 -12.29 -15.03
N TYR A 8 -1.00 -12.84 -15.72
CA TYR A 8 -2.35 -12.26 -15.77
C TYR A 8 -2.96 -12.08 -14.39
N ARG A 9 -2.85 -13.08 -13.51
CA ARG A 9 -3.36 -13.00 -12.12
C ARG A 9 -2.66 -11.91 -11.33
N LYS A 10 -1.33 -11.77 -11.49
CA LYS A 10 -0.53 -10.72 -10.86
C LYS A 10 -1.03 -9.34 -11.29
N ILE A 11 -1.08 -9.09 -12.60
CA ILE A 11 -1.51 -7.81 -13.16
C ILE A 11 -2.96 -7.49 -12.78
N ARG A 12 -3.86 -8.46 -12.89
CA ARG A 12 -5.26 -8.30 -12.51
C ARG A 12 -5.42 -7.91 -11.04
N LYS A 13 -4.64 -8.54 -10.14
CA LYS A 13 -4.63 -8.20 -8.71
C LYS A 13 -4.18 -6.76 -8.49
N LEU A 14 -3.08 -6.34 -9.12
CA LEU A 14 -2.58 -4.97 -9.01
C LEU A 14 -3.59 -3.95 -9.52
N LYS A 15 -4.19 -4.24 -10.68
CA LYS A 15 -5.22 -3.38 -11.27
C LYS A 15 -6.42 -3.24 -10.35
N SER A 16 -7.04 -4.33 -9.93
CA SER A 16 -8.28 -4.29 -9.13
C SER A 16 -8.06 -3.73 -7.73
N THR A 17 -6.93 -4.06 -7.08
CA THR A 17 -6.68 -3.67 -5.69
C THR A 17 -6.19 -2.24 -5.56
N TYR A 18 -5.42 -1.74 -6.53
CA TYR A 18 -4.78 -0.43 -6.43
C TYR A 18 -5.27 0.56 -7.50
N ILE A 19 -5.16 0.23 -8.78
CA ILE A 19 -5.42 1.19 -9.85
C ILE A 19 -6.90 1.56 -9.93
N ASP A 20 -7.80 0.57 -9.82
CA ASP A 20 -9.24 0.81 -9.90
C ASP A 20 -9.85 1.23 -8.54
N ALA A 21 -9.26 0.82 -7.43
CA ALA A 21 -9.82 1.03 -6.10
C ALA A 21 -9.36 2.33 -5.45
N LEU A 22 -8.05 2.63 -5.45
CA LEU A 22 -7.52 3.79 -4.73
C LEU A 22 -8.12 5.13 -5.18
N PRO A 23 -8.31 5.41 -6.47
CA PRO A 23 -8.92 6.67 -6.89
C PRO A 23 -10.35 6.87 -6.35
N LYS A 24 -11.10 5.79 -6.17
CA LYS A 24 -12.47 5.82 -5.62
C LYS A 24 -12.52 6.10 -4.13
N MET A 25 -11.40 5.89 -3.43
CA MET A 25 -11.27 6.10 -1.99
C MET A 25 -10.75 7.50 -1.64
N VAL A 26 -10.49 8.33 -2.63
CA VAL A 26 -10.10 9.71 -2.40
C VAL A 26 -11.28 10.48 -1.80
N ASN A 27 -11.07 11.05 -0.63
CA ASN A 27 -12.06 11.89 0.02
C ASN A 27 -12.23 13.21 -0.75
N PRO A 28 -13.43 13.54 -1.24
CA PRO A 28 -13.64 14.73 -2.08
C PRO A 28 -13.40 16.04 -1.34
N LYS A 29 -13.47 16.04 0.00
CA LYS A 29 -13.23 17.26 0.80
C LYS A 29 -11.75 17.52 1.03
N THR A 30 -10.95 16.47 1.20
CA THR A 30 -9.53 16.60 1.53
C THR A 30 -8.60 16.35 0.35
N GLY A 31 -9.10 15.73 -0.74
CA GLY A 31 -8.31 15.28 -1.88
C GLY A 31 -7.34 14.14 -1.52
N ARG A 32 -7.53 13.47 -0.37
CA ARG A 32 -6.61 12.48 0.19
C ARG A 32 -7.30 11.15 0.45
N ILE A 33 -6.50 10.10 0.55
CA ILE A 33 -6.92 8.78 1.01
C ILE A 33 -6.64 8.68 2.51
N HIS A 34 -7.65 8.27 3.27
CA HIS A 34 -7.58 8.11 4.73
C HIS A 34 -7.83 6.65 5.07
N ALA A 35 -6.75 5.90 5.31
CA ALA A 35 -6.84 4.51 5.74
C ALA A 35 -7.24 4.41 7.23
N SER A 36 -7.96 3.37 7.57
CA SER A 36 -8.24 3.00 8.95
C SER A 36 -7.16 2.07 9.49
N PHE A 37 -6.63 2.37 10.67
CA PHE A 37 -5.66 1.53 11.37
C PHE A 37 -6.29 0.97 12.64
N ASN A 38 -6.23 -0.35 12.80
CA ASN A 38 -6.73 -1.03 13.97
C ASN A 38 -5.57 -1.57 14.82
N GLN A 39 -5.50 -1.16 16.08
CA GLN A 39 -4.46 -1.54 17.02
C GLN A 39 -4.72 -2.90 17.70
N THR A 40 -5.96 -3.37 17.67
CA THR A 40 -6.38 -4.59 18.38
C THR A 40 -6.84 -5.71 17.43
N GLY A 41 -6.67 -5.54 16.15
CA GLY A 41 -7.19 -6.44 15.11
C GLY A 41 -6.38 -7.70 14.84
N THR A 42 -5.21 -7.88 15.48
CA THR A 42 -4.34 -9.03 15.27
C THR A 42 -3.97 -9.71 16.58
N ALA A 43 -3.83 -11.04 16.55
CA ALA A 43 -3.40 -11.82 17.73
C ALA A 43 -1.94 -11.57 18.14
N THR A 44 -1.13 -11.02 17.22
CA THR A 44 0.31 -10.79 17.42
C THR A 44 0.65 -9.40 17.96
N GLY A 45 -0.34 -8.53 18.17
CA GLY A 45 -0.13 -7.12 18.55
C GLY A 45 0.31 -6.21 17.40
N ARG A 46 0.37 -6.70 16.15
CA ARG A 46 0.65 -5.87 14.99
C ARG A 46 -0.56 -4.99 14.64
N LEU A 47 -0.31 -3.85 14.02
CA LEU A 47 -1.36 -3.04 13.41
C LEU A 47 -1.95 -3.76 12.19
N SER A 48 -3.24 -3.58 11.97
CA SER A 48 -3.86 -3.89 10.68
C SER A 48 -4.39 -2.62 10.02
N SER A 49 -4.44 -2.61 8.70
CA SER A 49 -4.92 -1.47 7.92
C SER A 49 -6.03 -1.90 6.98
N SER A 50 -7.07 -1.08 6.87
CA SER A 50 -8.20 -1.27 5.96
C SER A 50 -8.66 0.05 5.35
N ASP A 51 -9.41 -0.03 4.29
CA ASP A 51 -10.10 1.06 3.62
C ASP A 51 -9.22 2.27 3.20
N PRO A 52 -8.12 2.07 2.49
CA PRO A 52 -7.52 0.84 1.95
C PRO A 52 -6.50 0.21 2.90
N ASN A 53 -6.12 -1.05 2.64
CA ASN A 53 -4.97 -1.65 3.31
C ASN A 53 -3.66 -1.13 2.70
N LEU A 54 -3.06 -0.13 3.33
CA LEU A 54 -1.80 0.49 2.88
C LEU A 54 -0.55 -0.33 3.26
N GLN A 55 -0.68 -1.31 4.17
CA GLN A 55 0.45 -2.16 4.57
C GLN A 55 0.85 -3.18 3.48
N ASN A 56 -0.05 -3.46 2.53
CA ASN A 56 0.17 -4.43 1.47
C ASN A 56 0.55 -3.80 0.12
N LEU A 57 0.98 -2.54 0.12
CA LEU A 57 1.48 -1.90 -1.11
C LEU A 57 2.65 -2.70 -1.69
N PRO A 58 2.61 -3.02 -2.98
CA PRO A 58 3.67 -3.79 -3.61
C PRO A 58 4.97 -2.99 -3.63
N THR A 59 6.07 -3.62 -3.21
CA THR A 59 7.37 -2.94 -3.09
C THR A 59 8.46 -3.54 -3.97
N LYS A 60 8.32 -4.81 -4.35
CA LYS A 60 9.39 -5.59 -4.97
C LYS A 60 9.32 -5.62 -6.50
N SER A 61 8.15 -5.46 -7.10
CA SER A 61 7.99 -5.50 -8.55
C SER A 61 8.07 -4.10 -9.17
N GLU A 62 8.47 -4.02 -10.43
CA GLU A 62 8.54 -2.74 -11.14
C GLU A 62 7.16 -2.06 -11.22
N GLU A 63 6.11 -2.83 -11.49
CA GLU A 63 4.74 -2.33 -11.52
C GLU A 63 4.30 -1.79 -10.15
N GLY A 64 4.76 -2.44 -9.09
CA GLY A 64 4.52 -1.97 -7.72
C GLY A 64 5.22 -0.65 -7.42
N LYS A 65 6.43 -0.46 -7.92
CA LYS A 65 7.16 0.81 -7.82
C LYS A 65 6.42 1.93 -8.55
N GLU A 66 5.86 1.65 -9.73
CA GLU A 66 5.05 2.63 -10.48
C GLU A 66 3.78 3.03 -9.71
N ILE A 67 3.09 2.07 -9.10
CA ILE A 67 1.93 2.36 -8.26
C ILE A 67 2.31 3.26 -7.08
N ARG A 68 3.47 3.02 -6.46
CA ARG A 68 3.94 3.85 -5.34
C ARG A 68 4.28 5.28 -5.72
N LYS A 69 4.69 5.55 -6.95
CA LYS A 69 4.92 6.91 -7.44
C LYS A 69 3.67 7.80 -7.43
N ALA A 70 2.48 7.20 -7.47
CA ALA A 70 1.22 7.91 -7.36
C ALA A 70 0.93 8.42 -5.93
N ILE A 71 1.65 7.91 -4.93
CA ILE A 71 1.51 8.34 -3.54
C ILE A 71 2.48 9.48 -3.30
N VAL A 72 1.94 10.66 -3.18
CA VAL A 72 2.72 11.91 -3.08
C VAL A 72 2.36 12.67 -1.80
N PRO A 73 3.26 13.50 -1.27
CA PRO A 73 2.93 14.43 -0.20
C PRO A 73 1.82 15.40 -0.62
N GLN A 74 1.14 15.98 0.33
CA GLN A 74 0.08 16.96 0.08
C GLN A 74 0.62 18.25 -0.55
N ASP A 75 1.81 18.67 -0.14
CA ASP A 75 2.49 19.85 -0.66
C ASP A 75 3.70 19.42 -1.49
N PRO A 76 3.94 20.00 -2.68
CA PRO A 76 5.10 19.68 -3.51
C PRO A 76 6.47 19.91 -2.83
N ASN A 77 6.51 20.77 -1.82
CA ASN A 77 7.73 21.06 -1.05
C ASN A 77 7.94 20.10 0.13
N TRP A 78 7.00 19.19 0.37
CA TRP A 78 7.11 18.22 1.46
C TRP A 78 7.76 16.94 0.99
N TRP A 79 8.42 16.27 1.92
CA TRP A 79 9.12 15.01 1.68
C TRP A 79 8.54 13.91 2.54
N PHE A 80 8.46 12.70 1.98
CA PHE A 80 8.28 11.52 2.80
C PHE A 80 9.59 11.14 3.46
N VAL A 81 9.57 10.97 4.77
CA VAL A 81 10.69 10.40 5.53
C VAL A 81 10.32 8.98 5.93
N PHE A 82 11.15 8.03 5.55
CA PHE A 82 10.98 6.62 5.90
C PHE A 82 12.05 6.24 6.91
N ALA A 83 11.62 5.77 8.08
CA ALA A 83 12.52 5.26 9.12
C ALA A 83 11.99 3.90 9.59
N ASP A 84 12.84 2.89 9.57
CA ASP A 84 12.50 1.53 9.98
C ASP A 84 13.69 0.88 10.69
N TYR A 85 13.40 0.10 11.73
CA TYR A 85 14.44 -0.63 12.44
C TYR A 85 14.89 -1.84 11.60
N SER A 86 16.19 -1.92 11.32
CA SER A 86 16.74 -3.08 10.63
C SER A 86 16.66 -4.31 11.51
N GLN A 87 15.93 -5.34 11.03
CA GLN A 87 15.85 -6.66 11.66
C GLN A 87 15.48 -6.63 13.15
N ILE A 88 14.50 -5.80 13.52
CA ILE A 88 14.13 -5.62 14.94
C ILE A 88 13.70 -6.93 15.60
N GLU A 89 13.00 -7.80 14.87
CA GLU A 89 12.54 -9.09 15.38
C GLU A 89 13.68 -10.03 15.76
N LEU A 90 14.84 -9.90 15.09
CA LEU A 90 16.04 -10.68 15.43
C LEU A 90 16.85 -10.03 16.58
N ARG A 91 16.58 -8.78 16.88
CA ARG A 91 17.30 -8.02 17.92
C ARG A 91 16.62 -8.08 19.29
N ILE A 92 15.33 -8.42 19.28
CA ILE A 92 14.56 -8.66 20.49
C ILE A 92 14.76 -10.11 20.92
#